data_614e7b5f4da20d6add7cd2647d2e42de
#
_entry.id   614e7b5f4da20d6add7cd2647d2e42de
#
_cell.length_a   1.000
_cell.length_b   1.000
_cell.length_c   1.000
_cell.angle_alpha   90.00
_cell.angle_beta   90.00
_cell.angle_gamma   90.00
#
_symmetry.space_group_name_H-M   'P 1'
#
loop_
_entity.id
_entity.type
_entity.pdbx_description
1 polymer ?
#
loop_
_entity_poly.entity_id
_entity_poly.type
_entity_poly.pdbx_seq_one_letter_code
_entity_poly.pdbx_strand_id
1 'polypeptide(L)'
;SSLDAEQTAPLTGSNTSAIQLLDLNSDGEEEAAVAFFRSNSSDAPQPLKIYIFRMGSDGTYQIAYRIQGEGNNVGSIAYRDLDGDGILEVVVSWQLANRVYVLSVYALGPAEATELVHSTYNESYVLADLNGDGLRELVVIQRDDTGESYSRASYYTYQDGMLVMTSEAALSANVNDVTSVRTGVLAGQTPAIYVTSDCEGGQVTDILAYQDGGLVNVTINQDSGISNYTLRSYTGVSVTDINNDGVLEVPVALALPSVRASSETTHWIIYWRQFDALGHATVACITYHSTEDGWYLILPSSWDGQIAVERDDRENHRGEQAVVFYHQEYDGSLTRFMTIYRLTGTN
;
A
#
# COMPACT_ATOMS: atom_id res chain seq x y z
N SER A 1 3.60 20.48 -36.81
CA SER A 1 4.01 19.59 -36.04
C SER A 1 3.18 18.35 -35.77
N SER A 2 3.78 17.33 -35.63
CA SER A 2 3.69 15.92 -35.32
C SER A 2 2.30 15.33 -35.08
N LEU A 3 1.63 15.01 -36.13
CA LEU A 3 0.48 14.12 -36.15
C LEU A 3 0.88 12.62 -36.12
N ASP A 4 2.13 12.32 -35.85
CA ASP A 4 2.68 10.96 -35.87
C ASP A 4 2.88 10.35 -34.45
N ALA A 5 2.24 10.90 -33.44
CA ALA A 5 2.31 10.39 -32.07
C ALA A 5 1.04 9.61 -31.70
N GLU A 6 1.21 8.44 -31.13
CA GLU A 6 0.11 7.69 -30.52
C GLU A 6 -0.20 8.28 -29.13
N GLN A 7 -1.49 8.40 -28.82
CA GLN A 7 -1.90 8.79 -27.47
C GLN A 7 -1.67 7.64 -26.51
N THR A 8 -1.09 7.94 -25.35
CA THR A 8 -0.91 7.00 -24.25
C THR A 8 -1.53 7.57 -22.99
N ALA A 9 -1.66 6.76 -21.95
CA ALA A 9 -2.22 7.16 -20.66
C ALA A 9 -1.52 6.37 -19.54
N PRO A 10 -1.56 6.84 -18.29
CA PRO A 10 -1.12 6.07 -17.15
C PRO A 10 -1.85 4.72 -17.05
N LEU A 11 -1.10 3.65 -16.75
CA LEU A 11 -1.63 2.29 -16.61
C LEU A 11 -2.22 2.03 -15.24
N THR A 12 -1.73 2.71 -14.21
CA THR A 12 -2.08 2.48 -12.81
C THR A 12 -2.33 3.80 -12.06
N GLY A 13 -2.92 3.69 -10.88
CA GLY A 13 -3.24 4.85 -10.05
C GLY A 13 -4.67 5.37 -10.26
N SER A 14 -4.99 6.44 -9.57
CA SER A 14 -6.33 7.07 -9.63
C SER A 14 -6.57 7.88 -10.91
N ASN A 15 -5.51 8.23 -11.63
CA ASN A 15 -5.52 9.18 -12.74
C ASN A 15 -5.04 8.46 -14.02
N THR A 16 -5.94 7.72 -14.65
CA THR A 16 -5.64 6.88 -15.83
C THR A 16 -6.18 7.43 -17.15
N SER A 17 -6.80 8.62 -17.16
CA SER A 17 -7.31 9.25 -18.38
C SER A 17 -6.19 9.75 -19.29
N ALA A 18 -6.35 9.59 -20.59
CA ALA A 18 -5.38 10.05 -21.58
C ALA A 18 -5.30 11.59 -21.68
N ILE A 19 -6.35 12.28 -21.26
CA ILE A 19 -6.40 13.75 -21.08
C ILE A 19 -6.97 14.00 -19.70
N GLN A 20 -6.31 14.88 -18.94
CA GLN A 20 -6.69 15.24 -17.59
C GLN A 20 -6.79 16.75 -17.47
N LEU A 21 -7.83 17.24 -16.81
CA LEU A 21 -7.94 18.64 -16.40
C LEU A 21 -7.33 18.79 -15.02
N LEU A 22 -6.64 19.88 -14.76
CA LEU A 22 -5.82 20.07 -13.58
C LEU A 22 -5.92 21.51 -13.08
N ASP A 23 -6.26 21.65 -11.83
CA ASP A 23 -6.08 22.85 -11.03
C ASP A 23 -4.61 22.84 -10.51
N LEU A 24 -3.76 23.66 -11.14
CA LEU A 24 -2.31 23.66 -10.87
C LEU A 24 -1.93 24.39 -9.60
N ASN A 25 -2.75 25.37 -9.20
CA ASN A 25 -2.45 26.28 -8.08
C ASN A 25 -3.40 26.05 -6.89
N SER A 26 -4.25 25.02 -6.98
CA SER A 26 -5.20 24.62 -5.93
C SER A 26 -6.20 25.72 -5.53
N ASP A 27 -6.59 26.59 -6.48
CA ASP A 27 -7.57 27.66 -6.25
C ASP A 27 -9.03 27.23 -6.52
N GLY A 28 -9.25 26.04 -7.05
CA GLY A 28 -10.54 25.44 -7.36
C GLY A 28 -10.98 25.61 -8.81
N GLU A 29 -10.17 26.23 -9.67
CA GLU A 29 -10.41 26.35 -11.10
C GLU A 29 -9.40 25.49 -11.89
N GLU A 30 -9.83 24.89 -13.01
CA GLU A 30 -8.96 24.06 -13.85
C GLU A 30 -8.32 24.90 -14.94
N GLU A 31 -7.04 25.33 -14.74
CA GLU A 31 -6.33 26.17 -15.72
C GLU A 31 -5.57 25.35 -16.77
N ALA A 32 -5.32 24.07 -16.48
CA ALA A 32 -4.47 23.27 -17.34
C ALA A 32 -5.14 22.01 -17.83
N ALA A 33 -4.75 21.59 -19.03
CA ALA A 33 -5.04 20.28 -19.58
C ALA A 33 -3.73 19.51 -19.78
N VAL A 34 -3.66 18.29 -19.28
CA VAL A 34 -2.52 17.38 -19.42
C VAL A 34 -2.88 16.32 -20.45
N ALA A 35 -2.02 16.14 -21.46
CA ALA A 35 -2.21 15.12 -22.48
C ALA A 35 -0.94 14.28 -22.66
N PHE A 36 -1.14 12.98 -22.89
CA PHE A 36 -0.08 11.99 -22.97
C PHE A 36 0.09 11.54 -24.42
N PHE A 37 1.34 11.44 -24.88
CA PHE A 37 1.67 11.02 -26.25
C PHE A 37 2.85 10.07 -26.24
N ARG A 38 2.88 9.19 -27.25
CA ARG A 38 3.99 8.31 -27.54
C ARG A 38 4.50 8.60 -28.96
N SER A 39 5.80 8.73 -29.11
CA SER A 39 6.44 8.87 -30.43
C SER A 39 6.37 7.55 -31.21
N ASN A 40 6.00 7.59 -32.47
CA ASN A 40 6.02 6.43 -33.37
C ASN A 40 7.44 6.05 -33.84
N SER A 41 8.46 6.87 -33.51
CA SER A 41 9.85 6.55 -33.85
C SER A 41 10.40 5.51 -32.88
N SER A 42 10.80 4.34 -33.39
CA SER A 42 11.44 3.27 -32.60
C SER A 42 12.79 3.68 -32.00
N ASP A 43 13.41 4.73 -32.52
CA ASP A 43 14.75 5.17 -32.15
C ASP A 43 14.76 6.40 -31.24
N ALA A 44 13.58 6.85 -30.79
CA ALA A 44 13.48 7.97 -29.86
C ALA A 44 13.97 7.54 -28.45
N PRO A 45 15.00 8.16 -27.87
CA PRO A 45 15.49 7.80 -26.55
C PRO A 45 14.46 8.09 -25.44
N GLN A 46 13.58 9.07 -25.65
CA GLN A 46 12.48 9.45 -24.78
C GLN A 46 11.18 9.49 -25.61
N PRO A 47 10.56 8.30 -25.85
CA PRO A 47 9.39 8.21 -26.72
C PRO A 47 8.12 8.74 -26.10
N LEU A 48 8.03 8.79 -24.76
CA LEU A 48 6.85 9.23 -24.04
C LEU A 48 6.90 10.74 -23.81
N LYS A 49 5.77 11.42 -23.99
CA LYS A 49 5.65 12.86 -23.86
C LYS A 49 4.39 13.22 -23.10
N ILE A 50 4.54 14.13 -22.16
CA ILE A 50 3.44 14.77 -21.46
C ILE A 50 3.45 16.24 -21.85
N TYR A 51 2.34 16.73 -22.40
CA TYR A 51 2.12 18.12 -22.67
C TYR A 51 1.16 18.69 -21.65
N ILE A 52 1.54 19.80 -21.04
CA ILE A 52 0.68 20.57 -20.16
C ILE A 52 0.31 21.84 -20.90
N PHE A 53 -0.99 22.04 -21.10
CA PHE A 53 -1.55 23.19 -21.77
C PHE A 53 -2.16 24.11 -20.71
N ARG A 54 -1.92 25.40 -20.85
CA ARG A 54 -2.64 26.42 -20.07
C ARG A 54 -3.60 27.18 -20.97
N MET A 55 -4.72 27.58 -20.39
CA MET A 55 -5.69 28.44 -21.07
C MET A 55 -5.14 29.88 -21.10
N GLY A 56 -5.02 30.43 -22.31
CA GLY A 56 -4.66 31.84 -22.50
C GLY A 56 -5.86 32.77 -22.27
N SER A 57 -5.61 34.04 -22.13
CA SER A 57 -6.64 35.08 -21.98
C SER A 57 -7.61 35.19 -23.18
N ASP A 58 -7.25 34.60 -24.32
CA ASP A 58 -8.07 34.51 -25.53
C ASP A 58 -8.98 33.27 -25.55
N GLY A 59 -8.98 32.45 -24.48
CA GLY A 59 -9.75 31.21 -24.37
C GLY A 59 -9.17 30.05 -25.16
N THR A 60 -7.93 30.15 -25.65
CA THR A 60 -7.26 29.05 -26.36
C THR A 60 -6.22 28.37 -25.47
N TYR A 61 -6.13 27.04 -25.60
CA TYR A 61 -5.08 26.27 -24.90
C TYR A 61 -3.76 26.37 -25.67
N GLN A 62 -2.69 26.72 -24.95
CA GLN A 62 -1.34 26.76 -25.47
C GLN A 62 -0.43 25.84 -24.66
N ILE A 63 0.57 25.23 -25.31
CA ILE A 63 1.55 24.38 -24.63
C ILE A 63 2.36 25.25 -23.67
N ALA A 64 2.19 25.00 -22.38
CA ALA A 64 2.98 25.62 -21.32
C ALA A 64 4.25 24.80 -21.01
N TYR A 65 4.11 23.47 -20.90
CA TYR A 65 5.24 22.60 -20.58
C TYR A 65 5.27 21.34 -21.44
N ARG A 66 6.48 20.82 -21.62
CA ARG A 66 6.76 19.55 -22.29
C ARG A 66 7.67 18.74 -21.39
N ILE A 67 7.17 17.59 -20.94
CA ILE A 67 7.93 16.59 -20.20
C ILE A 67 8.17 15.43 -21.12
N GLN A 68 9.38 14.88 -21.15
CA GLN A 68 9.74 13.74 -21.95
C GLN A 68 10.24 12.62 -21.03
N GLY A 69 9.79 11.41 -21.30
CA GLY A 69 10.13 10.25 -20.51
C GLY A 69 10.59 9.07 -21.34
N GLU A 70 11.39 8.25 -20.72
CA GLU A 70 11.91 7.03 -21.27
C GLU A 70 10.95 5.84 -21.08
N GLY A 71 11.25 4.72 -21.70
CA GLY A 71 10.50 3.48 -21.54
C GLY A 71 9.31 3.32 -22.47
N ASN A 72 8.42 2.42 -22.10
CA ASN A 72 7.36 1.93 -22.98
C ASN A 72 5.98 2.50 -22.64
N ASN A 73 5.73 2.81 -21.37
CA ASN A 73 4.44 3.29 -20.89
C ASN A 73 4.61 4.26 -19.71
N VAL A 74 3.55 5.03 -19.45
CA VAL A 74 3.39 5.76 -18.20
C VAL A 74 2.78 4.80 -17.17
N GLY A 75 3.52 4.45 -16.12
CA GLY A 75 3.05 3.57 -15.05
C GLY A 75 2.01 4.26 -14.18
N SER A 76 2.33 5.46 -13.71
CA SER A 76 1.40 6.29 -12.94
C SER A 76 1.73 7.76 -13.06
N ILE A 77 0.77 8.62 -12.70
CA ILE A 77 0.98 10.06 -12.55
C ILE A 77 0.24 10.55 -11.31
N ALA A 78 0.86 11.50 -10.60
CA ALA A 78 0.24 12.22 -9.49
C ALA A 78 0.66 13.69 -9.54
N TYR A 79 -0.14 14.54 -8.91
CA TYR A 79 0.10 15.97 -8.82
C TYR A 79 0.03 16.35 -7.34
N ARG A 80 1.11 16.87 -6.79
CA ARG A 80 1.21 17.24 -5.37
C ARG A 80 2.16 18.41 -5.21
N ASP A 81 1.83 19.31 -4.30
CA ASP A 81 2.74 20.33 -3.81
C ASP A 81 3.76 19.64 -2.86
N LEU A 82 5.01 19.57 -3.28
CA LEU A 82 6.10 18.90 -2.56
C LEU A 82 7.15 19.91 -2.05
N ASP A 83 7.14 21.15 -2.55
CA ASP A 83 8.09 22.18 -2.18
C ASP A 83 7.46 23.34 -1.39
N GLY A 84 6.14 23.36 -1.26
CA GLY A 84 5.38 24.31 -0.47
C GLY A 84 5.15 25.66 -1.15
N ASP A 85 5.33 25.76 -2.47
CA ASP A 85 5.11 26.99 -3.23
C ASP A 85 3.63 27.19 -3.65
N GLY A 86 2.78 26.19 -3.41
CA GLY A 86 1.36 26.17 -3.74
C GLY A 86 1.07 25.74 -5.19
N ILE A 87 2.09 25.42 -5.99
CA ILE A 87 1.95 24.86 -7.34
C ILE A 87 2.22 23.37 -7.27
N LEU A 88 1.41 22.58 -7.99
CA LEU A 88 1.54 21.13 -7.95
C LEU A 88 2.72 20.65 -8.81
N GLU A 89 3.64 19.89 -8.24
CA GLU A 89 4.63 19.11 -8.99
C GLU A 89 3.96 17.94 -9.71
N VAL A 90 4.55 17.58 -10.85
CA VAL A 90 4.16 16.43 -11.66
C VAL A 90 5.04 15.24 -11.29
N VAL A 91 4.48 14.26 -10.63
CA VAL A 91 5.14 13.00 -10.24
C VAL A 91 4.80 11.94 -11.27
N VAL A 92 5.78 11.47 -12.02
CA VAL A 92 5.58 10.50 -13.12
C VAL A 92 6.40 9.24 -12.86
N SER A 93 5.74 8.09 -13.00
CA SER A 93 6.40 6.79 -13.06
C SER A 93 6.48 6.34 -14.53
N TRP A 94 7.68 6.25 -15.07
CA TRP A 94 7.94 5.76 -16.41
C TRP A 94 8.24 4.25 -16.35
N GLN A 95 7.49 3.45 -17.07
CA GLN A 95 7.71 2.02 -17.13
C GLN A 95 8.73 1.66 -18.23
N LEU A 96 9.91 1.19 -17.84
CA LEU A 96 10.96 0.75 -18.76
C LEU A 96 10.73 -0.68 -19.23
N ALA A 97 10.43 -1.57 -18.27
CA ALA A 97 10.19 -2.99 -18.49
C ALA A 97 9.19 -3.52 -17.45
N ASN A 98 8.95 -4.82 -17.45
CA ASN A 98 8.17 -5.45 -16.39
C ASN A 98 8.86 -5.23 -15.03
N ARG A 99 8.18 -4.58 -14.09
CA ARG A 99 8.68 -4.27 -12.73
C ARG A 99 9.99 -3.44 -12.72
N VAL A 100 10.22 -2.65 -13.75
CA VAL A 100 11.34 -1.69 -13.79
C VAL A 100 10.78 -0.34 -14.17
N TYR A 101 10.87 0.60 -13.26
CA TYR A 101 10.32 1.94 -13.38
C TYR A 101 11.38 3.00 -13.11
N VAL A 102 11.19 4.16 -13.72
CA VAL A 102 11.85 5.40 -13.34
C VAL A 102 10.81 6.35 -12.79
N LEU A 103 11.06 6.86 -11.61
CA LEU A 103 10.28 7.93 -10.99
C LEU A 103 10.97 9.25 -11.26
N SER A 104 10.25 10.17 -11.86
CA SER A 104 10.66 11.56 -12.07
C SER A 104 9.63 12.49 -11.46
N VAL A 105 10.10 13.54 -10.81
CA VAL A 105 9.26 14.64 -10.28
C VAL A 105 9.67 15.92 -10.96
N TYR A 106 8.70 16.69 -11.45
CA TYR A 106 8.93 17.93 -12.15
C TYR A 106 8.23 19.10 -11.47
N ALA A 107 8.98 20.14 -11.10
CA ALA A 107 8.41 21.43 -10.73
C ALA A 107 8.06 22.22 -11.99
N LEU A 108 6.93 22.93 -11.96
CA LEU A 108 6.42 23.74 -13.07
C LEU A 108 6.78 25.21 -12.89
N GLY A 109 8.04 25.53 -13.20
CA GLY A 109 8.55 26.90 -13.09
C GLY A 109 7.98 27.86 -14.14
N PRO A 110 8.36 29.16 -14.08
CA PRO A 110 7.81 30.18 -14.99
C PRO A 110 8.12 29.97 -16.47
N ALA A 111 9.23 29.31 -16.80
CA ALA A 111 9.71 29.14 -18.18
C ALA A 111 9.66 27.67 -18.65
N GLU A 112 9.96 26.73 -17.76
CA GLU A 112 10.09 25.31 -18.09
C GLU A 112 9.78 24.43 -16.90
N ALA A 113 9.52 23.13 -17.17
CA ALA A 113 9.45 22.10 -16.15
C ALA A 113 10.87 21.66 -15.77
N THR A 114 11.18 21.68 -14.47
CA THR A 114 12.50 21.30 -13.94
C THR A 114 12.40 19.96 -13.23
N GLU A 115 13.25 19.00 -13.57
CA GLU A 115 13.27 17.69 -12.91
C GLU A 115 13.94 17.83 -11.53
N LEU A 116 13.21 17.48 -10.47
CA LEU A 116 13.65 17.55 -9.08
C LEU A 116 14.30 16.26 -8.59
N VAL A 117 13.91 15.13 -9.14
CA VAL A 117 14.44 13.80 -8.85
C VAL A 117 14.26 12.86 -10.03
N HIS A 118 15.22 11.96 -10.19
CA HIS A 118 15.19 10.86 -11.13
C HIS A 118 15.70 9.61 -10.42
N SER A 119 14.85 8.62 -10.18
CA SER A 119 15.18 7.42 -9.40
C SER A 119 14.56 6.17 -9.98
N THR A 120 15.34 5.09 -10.08
CA THR A 120 14.82 3.79 -10.50
C THR A 120 14.20 3.04 -9.32
N TYR A 121 13.12 2.29 -9.58
CA TYR A 121 12.51 1.42 -8.57
C TYR A 121 11.81 0.22 -9.24
N ASN A 122 11.45 -0.78 -8.42
CA ASN A 122 10.82 -2.00 -8.91
C ASN A 122 9.54 -2.39 -8.16
N GLU A 123 9.18 -1.70 -7.07
CA GLU A 123 7.99 -2.03 -6.29
C GLU A 123 6.97 -0.88 -6.27
N SER A 124 7.23 0.17 -5.49
CA SER A 124 6.25 1.26 -5.30
C SER A 124 6.91 2.57 -4.89
N TYR A 125 6.14 3.64 -4.94
CA TYR A 125 6.46 4.89 -4.25
C TYR A 125 5.24 5.40 -3.48
N VAL A 126 5.49 6.23 -2.48
CA VAL A 126 4.46 6.84 -1.62
C VAL A 126 4.76 8.33 -1.48
N LEU A 127 3.70 9.13 -1.49
CA LEU A 127 3.73 10.56 -1.17
C LEU A 127 2.91 10.76 0.11
N ALA A 128 3.56 11.04 1.23
CA ALA A 128 2.93 11.20 2.54
C ALA A 128 3.69 12.20 3.40
N ASP A 129 2.97 13.00 4.18
CA ASP A 129 3.53 13.83 5.24
C ASP A 129 3.84 12.91 6.44
N LEU A 130 5.10 12.52 6.56
CA LEU A 130 5.56 11.60 7.61
C LEU A 130 6.20 12.33 8.78
N ASN A 131 6.74 13.54 8.54
CA ASN A 131 7.42 14.34 9.54
C ASN A 131 6.48 15.35 10.23
N GLY A 132 5.26 15.55 9.69
CA GLY A 132 4.24 16.43 10.26
C GLY A 132 4.45 17.91 9.97
N ASP A 133 5.21 18.27 8.94
CA ASP A 133 5.47 19.67 8.56
C ASP A 133 4.41 20.26 7.61
N GLY A 134 3.50 19.43 7.12
CA GLY A 134 2.42 19.78 6.20
C GLY A 134 2.75 19.58 4.74
N LEU A 135 4.00 19.29 4.38
CA LEU A 135 4.43 18.90 3.05
C LEU A 135 4.47 17.38 2.93
N ARG A 136 4.45 16.87 1.72
CA ARG A 136 4.55 15.43 1.49
C ARG A 136 5.96 15.07 1.06
N GLU A 137 6.54 14.12 1.77
CA GLU A 137 7.77 13.51 1.33
C GLU A 137 7.51 12.40 0.33
N LEU A 138 8.54 12.12 -0.45
CA LEU A 138 8.58 11.00 -1.37
C LEU A 138 9.31 9.82 -0.70
N VAL A 139 8.68 8.67 -0.63
CA VAL A 139 9.30 7.41 -0.21
C VAL A 139 9.28 6.43 -1.38
N VAL A 140 10.45 5.96 -1.78
CA VAL A 140 10.63 5.00 -2.88
C VAL A 140 10.94 3.62 -2.28
N ILE A 141 10.11 2.63 -2.61
CA ILE A 141 10.23 1.25 -2.12
C ILE A 141 10.87 0.40 -3.19
N GLN A 142 11.99 -0.22 -2.83
CA GLN A 142 12.81 -1.02 -3.71
C GLN A 142 13.12 -2.37 -3.05
N ARG A 143 12.77 -3.45 -3.75
CA ARG A 143 13.15 -4.80 -3.34
C ARG A 143 14.49 -5.18 -3.97
N ASP A 144 15.34 -5.82 -3.20
CA ASP A 144 16.51 -6.49 -3.75
C ASP A 144 16.11 -7.86 -4.30
N ASP A 145 16.23 -8.02 -5.60
CA ASP A 145 15.97 -9.26 -6.34
C ASP A 145 17.25 -9.93 -6.83
N THR A 146 18.41 -9.35 -6.51
CA THR A 146 19.74 -9.86 -6.88
C THR A 146 20.41 -10.66 -5.75
N GLY A 147 20.03 -10.40 -4.50
CA GLY A 147 20.68 -10.93 -3.31
C GLY A 147 22.05 -10.29 -3.02
N GLU A 148 22.36 -9.18 -3.70
CA GLU A 148 23.64 -8.45 -3.52
C GLU A 148 23.51 -7.27 -2.55
N SER A 149 22.28 -6.91 -2.19
CA SER A 149 21.97 -5.75 -1.36
C SER A 149 20.84 -6.11 -0.35
N TYR A 150 20.03 -5.15 0.02
CA TYR A 150 18.83 -5.35 0.84
C TYR A 150 17.65 -4.55 0.28
N SER A 151 16.45 -5.06 0.52
CA SER A 151 15.22 -4.34 0.23
C SER A 151 15.12 -3.12 1.14
N ARG A 152 14.73 -1.96 0.58
CA ARG A 152 14.78 -0.69 1.30
C ARG A 152 13.65 0.25 0.91
N ALA A 153 13.42 1.20 1.78
CA ALA A 153 12.61 2.39 1.52
C ALA A 153 13.51 3.61 1.62
N SER A 154 13.65 4.35 0.52
CA SER A 154 14.46 5.56 0.43
C SER A 154 13.58 6.78 0.59
N TYR A 155 13.91 7.67 1.52
CA TYR A 155 13.14 8.84 1.92
C TYR A 155 13.76 10.11 1.36
N TYR A 156 12.95 10.88 0.63
CA TYR A 156 13.36 12.10 -0.04
C TYR A 156 12.58 13.29 0.51
N THR A 157 13.30 14.38 0.77
CA THR A 157 12.75 15.67 1.16
C THR A 157 13.16 16.75 0.17
N TYR A 158 12.38 17.81 0.06
CA TYR A 158 12.74 18.95 -0.76
C TYR A 158 13.79 19.81 -0.06
N GLN A 159 14.92 20.07 -0.73
CA GLN A 159 16.03 20.86 -0.23
C GLN A 159 16.70 21.60 -1.40
N ASP A 160 16.84 22.91 -1.27
CA ASP A 160 17.60 23.76 -2.22
C ASP A 160 17.20 23.56 -3.70
N GLY A 161 15.92 23.37 -3.99
CA GLY A 161 15.40 23.22 -5.35
C GLY A 161 15.44 21.80 -5.91
N MET A 162 15.69 20.79 -5.09
CA MET A 162 15.76 19.38 -5.47
C MET A 162 15.08 18.48 -4.43
N LEU A 163 14.59 17.33 -4.85
CA LEU A 163 14.24 16.23 -3.92
C LEU A 163 15.49 15.39 -3.65
N VAL A 164 15.98 15.47 -2.43
CA VAL A 164 17.23 14.83 -1.99
C VAL A 164 16.90 13.64 -1.09
N MET A 165 17.54 12.50 -1.33
CA MET A 165 17.45 11.35 -0.44
C MET A 165 18.20 11.66 0.86
N THR A 166 17.47 11.72 1.96
CA THR A 166 18.02 12.10 3.28
C THR A 166 18.16 10.94 4.22
N SER A 167 17.41 9.85 4.01
CA SER A 167 17.57 8.63 4.80
C SER A 167 17.03 7.40 4.06
N GLU A 168 17.40 6.22 4.55
CA GLU A 168 16.89 4.93 4.10
C GLU A 168 16.53 4.05 5.30
N ALA A 169 15.47 3.26 5.15
CA ALA A 169 15.09 2.20 6.09
C ALA A 169 15.18 0.84 5.42
N ALA A 170 15.81 -0.13 6.08
CA ALA A 170 15.81 -1.52 5.63
C ALA A 170 14.41 -2.12 5.75
N LEU A 171 14.00 -2.89 4.75
CA LEU A 171 12.83 -3.76 4.77
C LEU A 171 13.24 -5.18 5.12
N SER A 172 12.28 -6.00 5.48
CA SER A 172 12.51 -7.41 5.84
C SER A 172 13.28 -8.16 4.75
N ALA A 173 14.26 -8.94 5.18
CA ALA A 173 15.07 -9.78 4.30
C ALA A 173 14.25 -10.96 3.74
N ASN A 174 14.71 -11.54 2.62
CA ASN A 174 14.14 -12.74 2.01
C ASN A 174 12.66 -12.63 1.64
N VAL A 175 12.23 -11.44 1.22
CA VAL A 175 10.88 -11.22 0.67
C VAL A 175 10.87 -11.53 -0.83
N ASN A 176 9.76 -12.14 -1.28
CA ASN A 176 9.59 -12.54 -2.69
C ASN A 176 8.91 -11.46 -3.52
N ASP A 177 7.95 -10.77 -2.92
CA ASP A 177 7.11 -9.78 -3.59
C ASP A 177 6.52 -8.79 -2.59
N VAL A 178 6.37 -7.53 -2.96
CA VAL A 178 5.59 -6.54 -2.20
C VAL A 178 4.14 -6.59 -2.68
N THR A 179 3.25 -7.03 -1.81
CA THR A 179 1.83 -7.25 -2.14
C THR A 179 0.94 -6.07 -1.81
N SER A 180 1.36 -5.22 -0.88
CA SER A 180 0.58 -4.04 -0.49
C SER A 180 1.47 -2.97 0.13
N VAL A 181 1.20 -1.72 -0.23
CA VAL A 181 1.76 -0.54 0.44
C VAL A 181 0.60 0.37 0.85
N ARG A 182 0.52 0.70 2.14
CA ARG A 182 -0.54 1.53 2.70
C ARG A 182 0.02 2.64 3.58
N THR A 183 -0.57 3.81 3.49
CA THR A 183 -0.36 4.89 4.46
C THR A 183 -1.41 4.81 5.56
N GLY A 184 -1.03 5.12 6.78
CA GLY A 184 -1.90 5.15 7.94
C GLY A 184 -1.22 5.81 9.12
N VAL A 185 -1.74 5.56 10.31
CA VAL A 185 -1.12 6.03 11.55
C VAL A 185 -0.89 4.87 12.51
N LEU A 186 0.12 5.02 13.35
CA LEU A 186 0.41 4.16 14.49
C LEU A 186 -0.42 4.56 15.71
N ALA A 187 -0.43 3.73 16.74
CA ALA A 187 -0.91 4.13 18.07
C ALA A 187 -0.15 5.39 18.52
N GLY A 188 -0.91 6.40 18.96
CA GLY A 188 -0.36 7.74 19.23
C GLY A 188 -0.36 8.70 18.03
N GLN A 189 -1.03 8.32 16.92
CA GLN A 189 -1.27 9.16 15.73
C GLN A 189 0.00 9.55 14.96
N THR A 190 1.06 8.77 15.05
CA THR A 190 2.28 8.96 14.23
C THR A 190 2.03 8.45 12.81
N PRO A 191 2.23 9.27 11.76
CA PRO A 191 2.10 8.83 10.38
C PRO A 191 3.06 7.68 10.06
N ALA A 192 2.60 6.71 9.28
CA ALA A 192 3.40 5.54 8.94
C ALA A 192 3.03 4.95 7.57
N ILE A 193 3.96 4.19 7.01
CA ILE A 193 3.77 3.38 5.81
C ILE A 193 3.86 1.90 6.21
N TYR A 194 2.88 1.12 5.82
CA TYR A 194 2.81 -0.32 6.03
C TYR A 194 3.14 -1.02 4.70
N VAL A 195 4.27 -1.71 4.65
CA VAL A 195 4.74 -2.46 3.48
C VAL A 195 4.54 -3.94 3.77
N THR A 196 3.58 -4.56 3.12
CA THR A 196 3.34 -6.00 3.25
C THR A 196 3.97 -6.73 2.09
N SER A 197 4.77 -7.74 2.42
CA SER A 197 5.51 -8.56 1.45
C SER A 197 5.26 -10.04 1.68
N ASP A 198 5.22 -10.80 0.59
CA ASP A 198 5.25 -12.26 0.63
C ASP A 198 6.66 -12.75 0.96
N CYS A 199 6.76 -13.76 1.80
CA CYS A 199 8.01 -14.38 2.18
C CYS A 199 7.84 -15.90 2.35
N GLU A 200 8.93 -16.62 2.59
CA GLU A 200 8.82 -18.03 2.94
C GLU A 200 7.98 -18.21 4.22
N GLY A 201 6.93 -19.01 4.11
CA GLY A 201 6.00 -19.28 5.21
C GLY A 201 4.84 -18.30 5.38
N GLY A 202 4.65 -17.34 4.46
CA GLY A 202 3.49 -16.45 4.47
C GLY A 202 3.75 -15.01 4.10
N GLN A 203 3.37 -14.07 4.97
CA GLN A 203 3.57 -12.63 4.76
C GLN A 203 4.22 -11.98 5.98
N VAL A 204 4.96 -10.92 5.71
CA VAL A 204 5.53 -10.00 6.71
C VAL A 204 5.06 -8.57 6.39
N THR A 205 4.93 -7.75 7.41
CA THR A 205 4.61 -6.32 7.24
C THR A 205 5.68 -5.48 7.93
N ASP A 206 6.42 -4.71 7.15
CA ASP A 206 7.32 -3.68 7.63
C ASP A 206 6.54 -2.39 7.88
N ILE A 207 6.78 -1.73 9.00
CA ILE A 207 6.12 -0.46 9.33
C ILE A 207 7.19 0.62 9.41
N LEU A 208 7.04 1.62 8.54
CA LEU A 208 7.98 2.72 8.40
C LEU A 208 7.40 3.98 9.02
N ALA A 209 8.16 4.65 9.86
CA ALA A 209 7.79 5.93 10.44
C ALA A 209 9.00 6.88 10.45
N TYR A 210 8.72 8.19 10.49
CA TYR A 210 9.77 9.21 10.63
C TYR A 210 10.12 9.40 12.10
N GLN A 211 11.40 9.29 12.44
CA GLN A 211 11.92 9.46 13.80
C GLN A 211 13.34 10.03 13.76
N ASP A 212 13.65 10.89 14.69
CA ASP A 212 15.02 11.43 14.91
C ASP A 212 15.70 11.97 13.64
N GLY A 213 14.91 12.53 12.72
CA GLY A 213 15.42 13.12 11.49
C GLY A 213 15.52 12.17 10.30
N GLY A 214 14.96 10.95 10.38
CA GLY A 214 14.99 9.98 9.28
C GLY A 214 13.86 8.96 9.29
N LEU A 215 13.77 8.21 8.22
CA LEU A 215 12.84 7.08 8.08
C LEU A 215 13.41 5.85 8.80
N VAL A 216 12.61 5.21 9.63
CA VAL A 216 12.98 3.96 10.32
C VAL A 216 11.91 2.89 10.11
N ASN A 217 12.33 1.62 10.07
CA ASN A 217 11.44 0.48 10.15
C ASN A 217 11.28 0.10 11.63
N VAL A 218 10.13 0.44 12.21
CA VAL A 218 9.86 0.26 13.65
C VAL A 218 9.62 -1.19 14.04
N THR A 219 9.37 -2.08 13.08
CA THR A 219 9.07 -3.49 13.33
C THR A 219 10.24 -4.43 13.06
N ILE A 220 11.31 -3.95 12.40
CA ILE A 220 12.44 -4.81 12.01
C ILE A 220 13.23 -5.26 13.22
N ASN A 221 13.46 -6.55 13.32
CA ASN A 221 14.38 -7.11 14.31
C ASN A 221 15.80 -7.06 13.75
N GLN A 222 16.70 -6.36 14.43
CA GLN A 222 18.06 -6.10 13.96
C GLN A 222 18.92 -7.38 13.86
N ASP A 223 18.63 -8.41 14.67
CA ASP A 223 19.38 -9.66 14.67
C ASP A 223 18.99 -10.57 13.50
N SER A 224 17.71 -10.62 13.16
CA SER A 224 17.20 -11.47 12.07
C SER A 224 17.04 -10.74 10.74
N GLY A 225 16.98 -9.41 10.74
CA GLY A 225 16.67 -8.60 9.56
C GLY A 225 15.23 -8.78 9.06
N ILE A 226 14.31 -9.24 9.91
CA ILE A 226 12.91 -9.50 9.57
C ILE A 226 11.99 -8.89 10.62
N SER A 227 10.84 -8.37 10.21
CA SER A 227 9.78 -7.87 11.09
C SER A 227 8.97 -9.02 11.72
N ASN A 228 9.63 -9.78 12.62
CA ASN A 228 9.12 -11.06 13.15
C ASN A 228 7.74 -10.96 13.83
N TYR A 229 7.42 -9.82 14.46
CA TYR A 229 6.13 -9.63 15.15
C TYR A 229 4.94 -9.47 14.19
N THR A 230 5.22 -9.27 12.91
CA THR A 230 4.20 -9.14 11.85
C THR A 230 4.15 -10.34 10.91
N LEU A 231 5.09 -11.30 11.07
CA LEU A 231 5.14 -12.52 10.27
C LEU A 231 3.92 -13.39 10.53
N ARG A 232 3.24 -13.81 9.47
CA ARG A 232 2.02 -14.60 9.53
C ARG A 232 1.93 -15.62 8.43
N SER A 233 1.53 -16.86 8.76
CA SER A 233 1.33 -17.95 7.79
C SER A 233 -0.03 -17.90 7.08
N TYR A 234 -1.03 -17.30 7.73
CA TYR A 234 -2.36 -17.10 7.13
C TYR A 234 -2.46 -15.74 6.48
N THR A 235 -2.76 -15.69 5.19
CA THR A 235 -2.74 -14.48 4.35
C THR A 235 -4.13 -14.05 3.87
N GLY A 236 -5.19 -14.70 4.37
CA GLY A 236 -6.58 -14.41 3.97
C GLY A 236 -7.14 -13.08 4.49
N VAL A 237 -6.36 -12.33 5.28
CA VAL A 237 -6.72 -11.00 5.81
C VAL A 237 -5.56 -10.03 5.65
N SER A 238 -5.90 -8.77 5.40
CA SER A 238 -4.93 -7.70 5.13
C SER A 238 -4.86 -6.69 6.27
N VAL A 239 -3.77 -5.93 6.33
CA VAL A 239 -3.66 -4.75 7.20
C VAL A 239 -4.85 -3.83 6.97
N THR A 240 -5.55 -3.46 8.04
CA THR A 240 -6.74 -2.59 7.97
C THR A 240 -7.04 -2.02 9.35
N ASP A 241 -7.80 -0.94 9.42
CA ASP A 241 -8.47 -0.45 10.63
C ASP A 241 -9.73 -1.31 10.84
N ILE A 242 -9.61 -2.36 11.67
CA ILE A 242 -10.68 -3.35 11.88
C ILE A 242 -11.72 -2.87 12.88
N ASN A 243 -11.34 -1.98 13.78
CA ASN A 243 -12.18 -1.50 14.86
C ASN A 243 -12.69 -0.06 14.64
N ASN A 244 -12.28 0.60 13.55
CA ASN A 244 -12.61 1.97 13.16
C ASN A 244 -12.14 3.04 14.19
N ASP A 245 -10.96 2.85 14.77
CA ASP A 245 -10.34 3.85 15.66
C ASP A 245 -9.35 4.79 14.94
N GLY A 246 -9.16 4.60 13.63
CA GLY A 246 -8.29 5.38 12.78
C GLY A 246 -6.84 4.89 12.73
N VAL A 247 -6.48 3.87 13.52
CA VAL A 247 -5.15 3.22 13.51
C VAL A 247 -5.22 1.95 12.63
N LEU A 248 -4.18 1.67 11.88
CA LEU A 248 -4.12 0.43 11.11
C LEU A 248 -3.58 -0.72 11.98
N GLU A 249 -4.29 -1.85 11.95
CA GLU A 249 -3.84 -3.07 12.58
C GLU A 249 -3.21 -4.04 11.58
N VAL A 250 -2.19 -4.73 12.06
CA VAL A 250 -1.57 -5.87 11.38
C VAL A 250 -2.21 -7.16 11.90
N PRO A 251 -2.82 -7.98 11.02
CA PRO A 251 -3.41 -9.25 11.42
C PRO A 251 -2.31 -10.29 11.65
N VAL A 252 -2.40 -11.01 12.78
CA VAL A 252 -1.55 -12.17 13.08
C VAL A 252 -2.47 -13.33 13.42
N ALA A 253 -2.48 -14.35 12.60
CA ALA A 253 -3.38 -15.48 12.74
C ALA A 253 -2.78 -16.60 13.58
N LEU A 254 -3.61 -17.20 14.41
CA LEU A 254 -3.33 -18.43 15.15
C LEU A 254 -4.36 -19.49 14.78
N ALA A 255 -3.88 -20.69 14.44
CA ALA A 255 -4.75 -21.81 14.16
C ALA A 255 -5.47 -22.27 15.43
N LEU A 256 -6.79 -22.41 15.33
CA LEU A 256 -7.60 -22.98 16.41
C LEU A 256 -7.45 -24.50 16.47
N PRO A 257 -7.59 -25.10 17.66
CA PRO A 257 -7.64 -26.55 17.80
C PRO A 257 -8.76 -27.15 16.97
N SER A 258 -8.47 -28.26 16.31
CA SER A 258 -9.48 -29.01 15.58
C SER A 258 -10.42 -29.72 16.58
N VAL A 259 -11.74 -29.54 16.40
CA VAL A 259 -12.77 -30.21 17.21
C VAL A 259 -12.80 -31.71 16.93
N ARG A 260 -12.48 -32.11 15.68
CA ARG A 260 -12.41 -33.50 15.24
C ARG A 260 -11.05 -33.81 14.63
N ALA A 261 -10.47 -34.93 15.01
CA ALA A 261 -9.18 -35.37 14.46
C ALA A 261 -9.19 -35.60 12.93
N SER A 262 -10.38 -35.75 12.33
CA SER A 262 -10.57 -35.95 10.87
C SER A 262 -10.89 -34.65 10.12
N SER A 263 -10.87 -33.51 10.76
CA SER A 263 -11.14 -32.23 10.08
C SER A 263 -9.94 -31.82 9.23
N GLU A 264 -10.18 -31.61 7.93
CA GLU A 264 -9.19 -31.09 6.98
C GLU A 264 -9.18 -29.55 6.97
N THR A 265 -10.18 -28.90 7.57
CA THR A 265 -10.33 -27.46 7.59
C THR A 265 -9.64 -26.87 8.83
N THR A 266 -8.72 -25.96 8.64
CA THR A 266 -8.12 -25.17 9.71
C THR A 266 -8.93 -23.90 9.92
N HIS A 267 -9.38 -23.66 11.13
CA HIS A 267 -10.02 -22.42 11.55
C HIS A 267 -8.99 -21.50 12.20
N TRP A 268 -9.15 -20.18 12.00
CA TRP A 268 -8.18 -19.19 12.43
C TRP A 268 -8.81 -18.16 13.35
N ILE A 269 -8.10 -17.85 14.42
CA ILE A 269 -8.30 -16.64 15.22
C ILE A 269 -7.29 -15.61 14.73
N ILE A 270 -7.74 -14.36 14.59
CA ILE A 270 -6.89 -13.26 14.12
C ILE A 270 -6.71 -12.28 15.26
N TYR A 271 -5.47 -12.08 15.68
CA TYR A 271 -5.06 -11.03 16.58
C TYR A 271 -4.72 -9.79 15.78
N TRP A 272 -5.44 -8.74 15.97
CA TRP A 272 -5.22 -7.47 15.31
C TRP A 272 -4.30 -6.60 16.17
N ARG A 273 -3.08 -6.41 15.70
CA ARG A 273 -2.02 -5.72 16.44
C ARG A 273 -1.85 -4.31 15.96
N GLN A 274 -1.94 -3.35 16.87
CA GLN A 274 -1.47 -1.98 16.70
C GLN A 274 -0.02 -1.88 17.16
N PHE A 275 0.71 -1.01 16.49
CA PHE A 275 2.10 -0.71 16.83
C PHE A 275 2.23 0.76 17.22
N ASP A 276 3.10 1.05 18.17
CA ASP A 276 3.53 2.41 18.48
C ASP A 276 4.80 2.79 17.69
N ALA A 277 5.23 4.04 17.82
CA ALA A 277 6.42 4.55 17.15
C ALA A 277 7.73 3.87 17.61
N LEU A 278 7.72 3.15 18.71
CA LEU A 278 8.87 2.37 19.21
C LEU A 278 8.82 0.91 18.75
N GLY A 279 7.78 0.52 18.00
CA GLY A 279 7.60 -0.85 17.53
C GLY A 279 6.98 -1.80 18.54
N HIS A 280 6.47 -1.29 19.67
CA HIS A 280 5.74 -2.12 20.62
C HIS A 280 4.37 -2.46 20.07
N ALA A 281 4.02 -3.76 20.15
CA ALA A 281 2.76 -4.27 19.67
C ALA A 281 1.74 -4.44 20.81
N THR A 282 0.50 -3.99 20.59
CA THR A 282 -0.64 -4.26 21.46
C THR A 282 -1.77 -4.91 20.65
N VAL A 283 -2.55 -5.79 21.26
CA VAL A 283 -3.72 -6.41 20.61
C VAL A 283 -4.91 -5.48 20.80
N ALA A 284 -5.39 -4.90 19.70
CA ALA A 284 -6.56 -4.03 19.68
C ALA A 284 -7.87 -4.84 19.79
N CYS A 285 -7.97 -5.92 19.02
CA CYS A 285 -9.09 -6.86 19.11
C CYS A 285 -8.71 -8.25 18.58
N ILE A 286 -9.60 -9.20 18.81
CA ILE A 286 -9.49 -10.57 18.32
C ILE A 286 -10.72 -10.88 17.47
N THR A 287 -10.54 -11.53 16.33
CA THR A 287 -11.65 -11.91 15.47
C THR A 287 -11.55 -13.37 15.02
N TYR A 288 -12.70 -13.98 14.73
CA TYR A 288 -12.80 -15.17 13.92
C TYR A 288 -13.29 -14.80 12.52
N HIS A 289 -12.65 -15.31 11.48
CA HIS A 289 -13.05 -15.08 10.10
C HIS A 289 -13.54 -16.35 9.43
N SER A 290 -14.77 -16.33 8.89
CA SER A 290 -15.27 -17.30 7.94
C SER A 290 -15.05 -16.76 6.53
N THR A 291 -13.91 -17.06 5.94
CA THR A 291 -13.54 -16.57 4.60
C THR A 291 -14.43 -17.16 3.50
N GLU A 292 -14.88 -18.40 3.66
CA GLU A 292 -15.80 -19.05 2.71
C GLU A 292 -17.16 -18.37 2.67
N ASP A 293 -17.64 -17.86 3.81
CA ASP A 293 -18.96 -17.23 3.93
C ASP A 293 -18.90 -15.71 3.91
N GLY A 294 -17.70 -15.10 3.92
CA GLY A 294 -17.47 -13.66 3.79
C GLY A 294 -17.91 -12.84 5.00
N TRP A 295 -17.83 -13.39 6.24
CA TRP A 295 -18.13 -12.67 7.47
C TRP A 295 -17.03 -12.86 8.52
N TYR A 296 -17.01 -11.96 9.50
CA TYR A 296 -16.16 -12.11 10.68
C TYR A 296 -16.95 -11.78 11.95
N LEU A 297 -16.46 -12.29 13.08
CA LEU A 297 -16.99 -12.05 14.40
C LEU A 297 -15.89 -11.49 15.29
N ILE A 298 -16.14 -10.32 15.91
CA ILE A 298 -15.27 -9.78 16.97
C ILE A 298 -15.52 -10.63 18.22
N LEU A 299 -14.43 -11.19 18.77
CA LEU A 299 -14.49 -12.09 19.91
C LEU A 299 -14.26 -11.29 21.21
N PRO A 300 -15.01 -11.59 22.28
CA PRO A 300 -14.66 -11.12 23.59
C PRO A 300 -13.25 -11.60 24.00
N SER A 301 -12.47 -10.76 24.68
CA SER A 301 -11.13 -11.14 25.14
C SER A 301 -11.14 -12.37 26.07
N SER A 302 -12.25 -12.59 26.77
CA SER A 302 -12.44 -13.79 27.62
C SER A 302 -12.52 -15.11 26.86
N TRP A 303 -12.67 -15.09 25.51
CA TRP A 303 -12.69 -16.30 24.70
C TRP A 303 -11.32 -16.69 24.18
N ASP A 304 -10.33 -15.83 24.39
CA ASP A 304 -8.97 -16.07 23.94
C ASP A 304 -8.38 -17.33 24.59
N GLY A 305 -7.88 -18.25 23.75
CA GLY A 305 -7.34 -19.53 24.18
C GLY A 305 -8.36 -20.52 24.76
N GLN A 306 -9.68 -20.20 24.74
CA GLN A 306 -10.73 -21.01 25.35
C GLN A 306 -11.80 -21.51 24.37
N ILE A 307 -11.59 -21.30 23.07
CA ILE A 307 -12.56 -21.72 22.05
C ILE A 307 -11.95 -22.68 21.04
N ALA A 308 -12.80 -23.56 20.55
CA ALA A 308 -12.59 -24.36 19.34
C ALA A 308 -13.76 -24.11 18.38
N VAL A 309 -13.49 -24.21 17.09
CA VAL A 309 -14.49 -23.95 16.06
C VAL A 309 -14.55 -25.12 15.08
N GLU A 310 -15.74 -25.47 14.66
CA GLU A 310 -16.00 -26.49 13.65
C GLU A 310 -17.00 -25.99 12.62
N ARG A 311 -16.79 -26.33 11.35
CA ARG A 311 -17.80 -26.23 10.33
C ARG A 311 -18.63 -27.49 10.30
N ASP A 312 -19.95 -27.41 10.49
CA ASP A 312 -20.88 -28.50 10.43
C ASP A 312 -21.97 -28.25 9.38
N ASP A 313 -21.71 -28.72 8.17
CA ASP A 313 -22.66 -28.63 7.04
C ASP A 313 -23.59 -29.80 7.00
N ARG A 314 -23.49 -30.79 7.94
CA ARG A 314 -24.26 -32.04 7.96
C ARG A 314 -25.60 -31.92 8.68
N GLU A 315 -25.80 -30.91 9.50
CA GLU A 315 -27.14 -30.62 10.06
C GLU A 315 -28.11 -30.14 8.99
N ASN A 316 -27.69 -30.23 7.73
CA ASN A 316 -28.22 -29.53 6.60
C ASN A 316 -29.11 -30.38 5.72
N HIS A 317 -30.32 -30.65 6.14
CA HIS A 317 -31.34 -31.16 5.24
C HIS A 317 -31.95 -30.10 4.29
N ARG A 318 -31.42 -28.82 4.32
CA ARG A 318 -31.98 -27.68 3.60
C ARG A 318 -30.95 -26.73 2.93
N GLY A 319 -29.67 -27.11 2.79
CA GLY A 319 -28.64 -26.22 2.23
C GLY A 319 -28.15 -25.15 3.21
N GLU A 320 -28.34 -25.31 4.50
CA GLU A 320 -27.82 -24.44 5.55
C GLU A 320 -26.35 -24.79 5.83
N GLN A 321 -25.50 -23.81 6.06
CA GLN A 321 -24.10 -23.98 6.45
C GLN A 321 -23.94 -23.45 7.88
N ALA A 322 -23.26 -24.20 8.72
CA ALA A 322 -23.13 -23.86 10.13
C ALA A 322 -21.66 -23.77 10.56
N VAL A 323 -21.37 -22.72 11.34
CA VAL A 323 -20.12 -22.59 12.10
C VAL A 323 -20.46 -22.72 13.58
N VAL A 324 -19.90 -23.72 14.24
CA VAL A 324 -20.19 -24.07 15.61
C VAL A 324 -19.02 -23.71 16.49
N PHE A 325 -19.29 -22.99 17.57
CA PHE A 325 -18.31 -22.57 18.57
C PHE A 325 -18.47 -23.42 19.82
N TYR A 326 -17.33 -23.91 20.34
CA TYR A 326 -17.22 -24.70 21.54
C TYR A 326 -16.33 -23.96 22.54
N HIS A 327 -16.73 -24.00 23.80
CA HIS A 327 -15.86 -23.65 24.91
C HIS A 327 -14.99 -24.87 25.27
N GLN A 328 -13.70 -24.65 25.43
CA GLN A 328 -12.76 -25.67 25.86
C GLN A 328 -12.58 -25.58 27.36
N GLU A 329 -13.05 -26.60 28.07
CA GLU A 329 -12.94 -26.70 29.51
C GLU A 329 -11.49 -27.03 29.92
N TYR A 330 -11.17 -26.83 31.19
CA TYR A 330 -9.83 -27.07 31.73
C TYR A 330 -9.37 -28.53 31.56
N ASP A 331 -10.30 -29.48 31.55
CA ASP A 331 -10.04 -30.93 31.32
C ASP A 331 -9.92 -31.28 29.84
N GLY A 332 -10.02 -30.31 28.93
CA GLY A 332 -9.96 -30.50 27.50
C GLY A 332 -11.29 -30.90 26.86
N SER A 333 -12.36 -31.05 27.65
CA SER A 333 -13.71 -31.30 27.08
C SER A 333 -14.24 -30.07 26.36
N LEU A 334 -15.10 -30.29 25.35
CA LEU A 334 -15.67 -29.24 24.51
C LEU A 334 -17.19 -29.15 24.75
N THR A 335 -17.64 -27.95 25.13
CA THR A 335 -19.05 -27.64 25.32
C THR A 335 -19.53 -26.68 24.26
N ARG A 336 -20.46 -27.13 23.39
CA ARG A 336 -21.09 -26.26 22.36
C ARG A 336 -21.86 -25.14 23.07
N PHE A 337 -21.63 -23.86 22.63
CA PHE A 337 -22.32 -22.72 23.24
C PHE A 337 -22.92 -21.77 22.21
N MET A 338 -22.41 -21.75 20.96
CA MET A 338 -22.92 -20.87 19.90
C MET A 338 -22.85 -21.54 18.54
N THR A 339 -23.83 -21.22 17.69
CA THR A 339 -23.80 -21.62 16.27
C THR A 339 -24.28 -20.48 15.40
N ILE A 340 -23.55 -20.22 14.32
CA ILE A 340 -23.91 -19.24 13.30
C ILE A 340 -24.30 -20.02 12.05
N TYR A 341 -25.52 -19.77 11.56
CA TYR A 341 -26.04 -20.41 10.35
C TYR A 341 -26.03 -19.41 9.19
N ARG A 342 -25.55 -19.87 8.04
CA ARG A 342 -25.81 -19.23 6.76
C ARG A 342 -26.97 -19.92 6.09
N LEU A 343 -28.06 -19.19 5.86
CA LEU A 343 -29.25 -19.70 5.18
C LEU A 343 -29.09 -19.44 3.67
N THR A 344 -29.09 -20.52 2.87
CA THR A 344 -28.92 -20.44 1.41
C THR A 344 -30.23 -20.70 0.65
N GLY A 345 -31.37 -20.79 1.35
CA GLY A 345 -32.68 -21.02 0.78
C GLY A 345 -33.33 -19.80 0.21
N THR A 346 -33.89 -19.88 -0.99
CA THR A 346 -34.93 -18.95 -1.46
C THR A 346 -36.20 -19.25 -0.71
N ASN A 347 -36.74 -18.29 0.06
CA ASN A 347 -38.10 -18.32 0.55
C ASN A 347 -39.08 -18.13 -0.62
#